data_8e1b63aa987769a66b22e3ac2d56655c
#
_entry.id   8e1b63aa987769a66b22e3ac2d56655c
#
_cell.length_a   1.000
_cell.length_b   1.000
_cell.length_c   1.000
_cell.angle_alpha   90.00
_cell.angle_beta   90.00
_cell.angle_gamma   90.00
#
_symmetry.space_group_name_H-M   'P 1'
#
loop_
_entity.id
_entity.type
_entity.pdbx_description
1 polymer ?
#
loop_
_entity_poly.entity_id
_entity_poly.type
_entity_poly.pdbx_seq_one_letter_code
_entity_poly.pdbx_strand_id
1 'polypeptide(L)'
;MKDIQTFSDCVFENGVLPVLVNANRQDYGKAKHDRPMHGHDSMCELLLCYRGFGTYNVNDFSYMIQEGDLIYYNCGELHEVVSNTDVEIGTYCFGFSSVQFRGLPVNHCIPSSSPHVRASQAQFPFLRNLAEQILALNDGTPPQQLTAQTLGISLLMLAAQMPVTQQDSVVRSSASLLTRRIKDYIDAHYTEPLKLEDITAALGCSVPYLAHTFKDATGYSPIQYAIRRRIGLAQTLLISTDHSATRIATMVGYDNTNYFNSLFTRIVGTTPIQYRKKYLEALRGERNQM
;
A
#
# COMPACT_ATOMS: atom_id res chain seq x y z
N MET A 1 7.60 16.94 35.79
CA MET A 1 7.80 16.01 34.65
C MET A 1 6.47 15.98 33.91
N LYS A 2 6.46 16.25 32.57
CA LYS A 2 5.22 16.17 31.78
C LYS A 2 4.81 14.68 31.67
N ASP A 3 3.53 14.40 31.77
CA ASP A 3 3.00 13.05 31.55
C ASP A 3 2.85 12.73 30.06
N ILE A 4 2.56 11.48 29.74
CA ILE A 4 2.44 11.01 28.36
C ILE A 4 1.30 11.71 27.60
N GLN A 5 0.21 12.08 28.30
CA GLN A 5 -0.90 12.81 27.71
C GLN A 5 -0.48 14.19 27.25
N THR A 6 0.29 14.91 28.05
CA THR A 6 0.83 16.24 27.69
C THR A 6 1.69 16.16 26.40
N PHE A 7 2.51 15.11 26.24
CA PHE A 7 3.30 14.93 25.03
C PHE A 7 2.42 14.54 23.84
N SER A 8 1.44 13.64 24.06
CA SER A 8 0.48 13.25 23.03
C SER A 8 -0.27 14.45 22.48
N ASP A 9 -0.76 15.35 23.36
CA ASP A 9 -1.46 16.57 22.98
C ASP A 9 -0.59 17.56 22.19
N CYS A 10 0.74 17.48 22.31
CA CYS A 10 1.65 18.30 21.51
C CYS A 10 1.88 17.78 20.09
N VAL A 11 1.70 16.48 19.87
CA VAL A 11 2.03 15.80 18.61
C VAL A 11 0.78 15.47 17.81
N PHE A 12 -0.25 14.98 18.48
CA PHE A 12 -1.50 14.54 17.84
C PHE A 12 -2.63 15.54 18.12
N GLU A 13 -3.54 15.68 17.17
CA GLU A 13 -4.77 16.44 17.37
C GLU A 13 -5.61 15.77 18.46
N ASN A 14 -6.09 16.56 19.43
CA ASN A 14 -6.90 16.09 20.54
C ASN A 14 -6.27 14.96 21.40
N GLY A 15 -4.94 14.79 21.33
CA GLY A 15 -4.21 13.77 22.08
C GLY A 15 -4.55 12.31 21.71
N VAL A 16 -5.24 12.08 20.59
CA VAL A 16 -5.63 10.73 20.13
C VAL A 16 -4.41 9.98 19.64
N LEU A 17 -4.11 8.85 20.29
CA LEU A 17 -3.00 8.00 19.89
C LEU A 17 -3.37 7.14 18.66
N PRO A 18 -2.44 6.96 17.73
CA PRO A 18 -2.60 6.01 16.62
C PRO A 18 -2.86 4.58 17.10
N VAL A 19 -3.60 3.84 16.29
CA VAL A 19 -3.87 2.41 16.50
C VAL A 19 -3.15 1.60 15.41
N LEU A 20 -2.28 0.69 15.79
CA LEU A 20 -1.70 -0.31 14.89
C LEU A 20 -2.78 -1.33 14.55
N VAL A 21 -3.26 -1.34 13.31
CA VAL A 21 -4.35 -2.22 12.84
C VAL A 21 -3.84 -3.40 12.04
N ASN A 22 -2.61 -3.33 11.57
CA ASN A 22 -1.99 -4.38 10.77
C ASN A 22 -0.47 -4.36 10.96
N ALA A 23 0.12 -5.53 11.15
CA ALA A 23 1.57 -5.74 11.16
C ALA A 23 1.87 -7.07 10.46
N ASN A 24 2.64 -7.04 9.39
CA ASN A 24 3.02 -8.26 8.67
C ASN A 24 4.36 -8.12 7.98
N ARG A 25 4.92 -9.28 7.60
CA ARG A 25 6.10 -9.40 6.77
C ARG A 25 5.70 -9.80 5.35
N GLN A 26 6.21 -9.11 4.37
CA GLN A 26 5.95 -9.38 2.96
C GLN A 26 7.27 -9.63 2.22
N ASP A 27 7.34 -10.73 1.49
CA ASP A 27 8.46 -11.08 0.63
C ASP A 27 7.98 -11.19 -0.81
N TYR A 28 8.64 -10.49 -1.72
CA TYR A 28 8.38 -10.50 -3.15
C TYR A 28 9.59 -11.08 -3.89
N GLY A 29 9.39 -11.80 -4.98
CA GLY A 29 10.46 -12.43 -5.76
C GLY A 29 9.95 -13.52 -6.69
N LYS A 30 10.83 -14.35 -7.25
CA LYS A 30 10.56 -15.35 -8.32
C LYS A 30 9.32 -16.23 -8.13
N ALA A 31 8.87 -16.45 -6.92
CA ALA A 31 7.72 -17.29 -6.59
C ALA A 31 6.53 -16.49 -6.00
N LYS A 32 6.63 -15.18 -5.91
CA LYS A 32 5.59 -14.34 -5.32
C LYS A 32 5.20 -13.25 -6.30
N HIS A 33 3.90 -13.08 -6.45
CA HIS A 33 3.32 -12.16 -7.41
C HIS A 33 3.25 -10.75 -6.86
N ASP A 34 3.33 -9.78 -7.76
CA ASP A 34 3.18 -8.37 -7.46
C ASP A 34 1.88 -8.12 -6.68
N ARG A 35 1.94 -7.23 -5.71
CA ARG A 35 0.73 -6.69 -5.12
C ARG A 35 0.21 -5.61 -6.05
N PRO A 36 -0.94 -5.82 -6.74
CA PRO A 36 -1.48 -4.83 -7.67
C PRO A 36 -1.81 -3.53 -6.95
N MET A 37 -1.92 -2.48 -7.74
CA MET A 37 -2.23 -1.14 -7.26
C MET A 37 -3.51 -1.11 -6.43
N HIS A 38 -3.40 -0.67 -5.19
CA HIS A 38 -4.49 -0.55 -4.23
C HIS A 38 -4.26 0.68 -3.34
N GLY A 39 -5.24 1.03 -2.55
CA GLY A 39 -5.18 2.10 -1.55
C GLY A 39 -6.03 1.73 -0.34
N HIS A 40 -5.90 2.48 0.72
CA HIS A 40 -6.63 2.30 1.97
C HIS A 40 -7.36 3.59 2.34
N ASP A 41 -8.68 3.50 2.57
CA ASP A 41 -9.53 4.67 2.83
C ASP A 41 -9.63 5.03 4.34
N SER A 42 -9.04 4.21 5.22
CA SER A 42 -9.20 4.36 6.68
C SER A 42 -7.89 4.26 7.47
N MET A 43 -6.78 4.05 6.81
CA MET A 43 -5.46 3.93 7.46
C MET A 43 -4.34 4.46 6.57
N CYS A 44 -3.21 4.78 7.18
CA CYS A 44 -1.93 4.94 6.48
C CYS A 44 -1.07 3.69 6.68
N GLU A 45 -0.10 3.49 5.81
CA GLU A 45 0.86 2.39 5.94
C GLU A 45 2.29 2.91 5.99
N LEU A 46 3.12 2.24 6.80
CA LEU A 46 4.55 2.42 6.88
C LEU A 46 5.22 1.10 6.57
N LEU A 47 6.12 1.08 5.58
CA LEU A 47 6.92 -0.09 5.26
C LEU A 47 8.39 0.18 5.59
N LEU A 48 9.07 -0.86 6.06
CA LEU A 48 10.53 -0.90 6.20
C LEU A 48 11.08 -2.00 5.30
N CYS A 49 11.88 -1.62 4.30
CA CYS A 49 12.60 -2.59 3.47
C CYS A 49 13.72 -3.23 4.29
N TYR A 50 13.60 -4.53 4.60
CA TYR A 50 14.59 -5.22 5.43
C TYR A 50 15.59 -6.04 4.63
N ARG A 51 15.34 -6.25 3.32
CA ARG A 51 16.30 -6.89 2.39
C ARG A 51 15.98 -6.58 0.94
N GLY A 52 17.01 -6.60 0.09
CA GLY A 52 16.89 -6.51 -1.35
C GLY A 52 16.60 -5.10 -1.86
N PHE A 53 16.13 -5.02 -3.09
CA PHE A 53 15.76 -3.77 -3.74
C PHE A 53 14.65 -4.00 -4.77
N GLY A 54 13.94 -2.92 -5.14
CA GLY A 54 12.84 -2.99 -6.10
C GLY A 54 12.25 -1.64 -6.43
N THR A 55 11.18 -1.65 -7.21
CA THR A 55 10.44 -0.43 -7.56
C THR A 55 9.10 -0.42 -6.85
N TYR A 56 8.81 0.71 -6.20
CA TYR A 56 7.51 1.01 -5.60
C TYR A 56 6.89 2.21 -6.28
N ASN A 57 5.64 2.06 -6.70
CA ASN A 57 4.86 3.15 -7.24
C ASN A 57 3.91 3.68 -6.16
N VAL A 58 3.88 4.99 -5.98
CA VAL A 58 2.93 5.69 -5.13
C VAL A 58 2.33 6.82 -5.93
N ASN A 59 1.04 6.77 -6.21
CA ASN A 59 0.34 7.70 -7.08
C ASN A 59 1.05 7.85 -8.44
N ASP A 60 1.61 9.03 -8.72
CA ASP A 60 2.32 9.36 -9.96
C ASP A 60 3.85 9.20 -9.84
N PHE A 61 4.34 8.70 -8.71
CA PHE A 61 5.77 8.62 -8.45
C PHE A 61 6.23 7.17 -8.43
N SER A 62 7.38 6.92 -9.06
CA SER A 62 8.11 5.66 -8.95
C SER A 62 9.37 5.88 -8.10
N TYR A 63 9.60 4.98 -7.17
CA TYR A 63 10.73 5.01 -6.27
C TYR A 63 11.52 3.71 -6.41
N MET A 64 12.84 3.83 -6.62
CA MET A 64 13.75 2.73 -6.38
C MET A 64 13.97 2.64 -4.87
N ILE A 65 13.69 1.49 -4.29
CA ILE A 65 13.91 1.24 -2.87
C ILE A 65 14.93 0.15 -2.66
N GLN A 66 15.60 0.19 -1.54
CA GLN A 66 16.62 -0.76 -1.11
C GLN A 66 16.52 -1.04 0.38
N GLU A 67 17.32 -2.00 0.83
CA GLU A 67 17.43 -2.31 2.26
C GLU A 67 17.74 -1.05 3.08
N GLY A 68 16.99 -0.86 4.15
CA GLY A 68 17.07 0.31 5.03
C GLY A 68 16.12 1.45 4.67
N ASP A 69 15.40 1.38 3.56
CA ASP A 69 14.44 2.42 3.21
C ASP A 69 13.11 2.24 3.95
N LEU A 70 12.56 3.37 4.41
CA LEU A 70 11.19 3.51 4.90
C LEU A 70 10.30 4.04 3.77
N ILE A 71 9.14 3.45 3.58
CA ILE A 71 8.16 3.84 2.58
C ILE A 71 6.87 4.22 3.29
N TYR A 72 6.30 5.37 2.93
CA TYR A 72 5.12 5.97 3.55
C TYR A 72 3.96 6.00 2.57
N TYR A 73 2.80 5.49 2.97
CA TYR A 73 1.55 5.62 2.23
C TYR A 73 0.51 6.29 3.11
N ASN A 74 0.10 7.49 2.72
CA ASN A 74 -1.01 8.16 3.38
C ASN A 74 -2.34 7.50 3.00
N CYS A 75 -3.37 7.75 3.80
CA CYS A 75 -4.74 7.35 3.49
C CYS A 75 -5.15 7.85 2.09
N GLY A 76 -5.76 6.99 1.30
CA GLY A 76 -6.22 7.29 -0.06
C GLY A 76 -5.14 7.22 -1.14
N GLU A 77 -3.86 7.12 -0.79
CA GLU A 77 -2.79 7.02 -1.78
C GLU A 77 -2.73 5.64 -2.42
N LEU A 78 -2.70 5.63 -3.75
CA LEU A 78 -2.57 4.42 -4.54
C LEU A 78 -1.13 3.98 -4.59
N HIS A 79 -0.89 2.71 -4.29
CA HIS A 79 0.46 2.16 -4.30
C HIS A 79 0.50 0.72 -4.80
N GLU A 80 1.63 0.35 -5.37
CA GLU A 80 1.94 -1.01 -5.79
C GLU A 80 3.42 -1.31 -5.65
N VAL A 81 3.73 -2.58 -5.47
CA VAL A 81 5.08 -3.12 -5.58
C VAL A 81 5.26 -3.68 -6.98
N VAL A 82 6.25 -3.18 -7.69
CA VAL A 82 6.66 -3.77 -8.98
C VAL A 82 7.87 -4.64 -8.71
N SER A 83 7.64 -5.94 -8.53
CA SER A 83 8.75 -6.87 -8.39
C SER A 83 9.39 -7.13 -9.75
N ASN A 84 10.70 -7.02 -9.79
CA ASN A 84 11.46 -7.60 -10.90
C ASN A 84 11.59 -9.11 -10.62
N THR A 85 11.29 -9.94 -11.61
CA THR A 85 11.35 -11.42 -11.49
C THR A 85 12.72 -11.95 -11.05
N ASP A 86 13.76 -11.14 -11.15
CA ASP A 86 15.14 -11.51 -10.86
C ASP A 86 15.64 -11.02 -9.49
N VAL A 87 14.88 -10.19 -8.78
CA VAL A 87 15.28 -9.60 -7.51
C VAL A 87 14.25 -9.88 -6.43
N GLU A 88 14.71 -10.34 -5.28
CA GLU A 88 13.88 -10.50 -4.09
C GLU A 88 13.90 -9.23 -3.26
N ILE A 89 12.72 -8.80 -2.82
CA ILE A 89 12.56 -7.72 -1.87
C ILE A 89 11.73 -8.17 -0.69
N GLY A 90 12.15 -7.82 0.52
CA GLY A 90 11.43 -8.09 1.74
C GLY A 90 11.10 -6.81 2.50
N THR A 91 9.85 -6.66 2.92
CA THR A 91 9.38 -5.51 3.70
C THR A 91 8.62 -5.96 4.94
N TYR A 92 8.78 -5.20 6.02
CA TYR A 92 7.81 -5.17 7.11
C TYR A 92 6.79 -4.10 6.80
N CYS A 93 5.50 -4.41 6.97
CA CYS A 93 4.38 -3.52 6.67
C CYS A 93 3.55 -3.30 7.93
N PHE A 94 3.28 -2.04 8.26
CA PHE A 94 2.53 -1.61 9.44
C PHE A 94 1.42 -0.65 9.02
N GLY A 95 0.16 -1.04 9.26
CA GLY A 95 -1.00 -0.19 9.03
C GLY A 95 -1.43 0.51 10.32
N PHE A 96 -1.68 1.81 10.23
CA PHE A 96 -2.12 2.63 11.36
C PHE A 96 -3.42 3.36 11.02
N SER A 97 -4.39 3.29 11.93
CA SER A 97 -5.60 4.09 11.90
C SER A 97 -5.58 5.15 13.01
N SER A 98 -6.51 6.09 12.93
CA SER A 98 -6.62 7.20 13.90
C SER A 98 -5.35 8.04 14.01
N VAL A 99 -4.52 8.05 12.99
CA VAL A 99 -3.33 8.91 12.92
C VAL A 99 -3.80 10.34 12.66
N GLN A 100 -3.55 11.22 13.61
CA GLN A 100 -3.96 12.64 13.54
C GLN A 100 -2.79 13.54 13.92
N PHE A 101 -1.68 13.48 13.18
CA PHE A 101 -0.58 14.40 13.38
C PHE A 101 -1.03 15.84 13.17
N ARG A 102 -0.61 16.74 14.06
CA ARG A 102 -0.93 18.17 13.95
C ARG A 102 -0.50 18.75 12.61
N GLY A 103 -1.46 19.38 11.92
CA GLY A 103 -1.22 20.00 10.62
C GLY A 103 -1.22 19.02 9.44
N LEU A 104 -1.55 17.75 9.65
CA LEU A 104 -1.76 16.78 8.58
C LEU A 104 -3.23 16.31 8.53
N PRO A 105 -3.74 15.90 7.37
CA PRO A 105 -5.04 15.23 7.28
C PRO A 105 -5.07 13.93 8.10
N VAL A 106 -6.27 13.47 8.44
CA VAL A 106 -6.45 12.21 9.18
C VAL A 106 -5.84 11.04 8.40
N ASN A 107 -5.15 10.16 9.12
CA ASN A 107 -4.41 9.02 8.58
C ASN A 107 -3.36 9.40 7.53
N HIS A 108 -2.72 10.55 7.70
CA HIS A 108 -1.50 10.91 7.00
C HIS A 108 -0.32 10.87 7.98
N CYS A 109 0.77 10.23 7.57
CA CYS A 109 2.01 10.15 8.34
C CYS A 109 3.09 11.11 7.82
N ILE A 110 2.91 11.65 6.62
CA ILE A 110 3.75 12.69 6.02
C ILE A 110 2.90 13.69 5.23
N PRO A 111 3.39 14.94 5.01
CA PRO A 111 2.75 15.86 4.07
C PRO A 111 2.69 15.23 2.66
N SER A 112 1.57 15.40 1.94
CA SER A 112 1.39 14.85 0.58
C SER A 112 2.40 15.38 -0.45
N SER A 113 3.08 16.49 -0.15
CA SER A 113 4.17 17.04 -0.97
C SER A 113 5.54 16.46 -0.65
N SER A 114 5.66 15.68 0.41
CA SER A 114 6.93 15.07 0.84
C SER A 114 7.26 13.82 0.03
N PRO A 115 8.54 13.48 -0.15
CA PRO A 115 8.94 12.18 -0.69
C PRO A 115 8.38 11.03 0.16
N HIS A 116 7.86 10.00 -0.51
CA HIS A 116 7.30 8.81 0.12
C HIS A 116 8.36 7.79 0.57
N VAL A 117 9.62 7.98 0.20
CA VAL A 117 10.72 7.10 0.58
C VAL A 117 11.77 7.91 1.33
N ARG A 118 12.26 7.37 2.44
CA ARG A 118 13.33 7.97 3.26
C ARG A 118 14.30 6.90 3.73
N ALA A 119 15.59 7.14 3.58
CA ALA A 119 16.61 6.22 4.05
C ALA A 119 16.73 6.28 5.58
N SER A 120 16.67 5.14 6.25
CA SER A 120 16.84 5.06 7.72
C SER A 120 18.29 5.14 8.19
N GLN A 121 19.24 4.92 7.28
CA GLN A 121 20.69 5.06 7.52
C GLN A 121 21.15 4.34 8.81
N ALA A 122 21.84 5.04 9.70
CA ALA A 122 22.34 4.48 10.96
C ALA A 122 21.24 3.94 11.91
N GLN A 123 19.98 4.33 11.71
CA GLN A 123 18.86 3.85 12.51
C GLN A 123 18.28 2.51 12.03
N PHE A 124 18.68 2.02 10.87
CA PHE A 124 18.14 0.79 10.29
C PHE A 124 18.19 -0.42 11.23
N PRO A 125 19.30 -0.76 11.89
CA PRO A 125 19.35 -1.92 12.78
C PRO A 125 18.36 -1.81 13.95
N PHE A 126 18.16 -0.61 14.47
CA PHE A 126 17.21 -0.35 15.56
C PHE A 126 15.76 -0.47 15.07
N LEU A 127 15.42 0.15 13.95
CA LEU A 127 14.07 0.07 13.36
C LEU A 127 13.71 -1.35 12.95
N ARG A 128 14.67 -2.10 12.40
CA ARG A 128 14.49 -3.52 12.06
C ARG A 128 14.19 -4.36 13.30
N ASN A 129 14.97 -4.22 14.38
CA ASN A 129 14.71 -4.93 15.62
C ASN A 129 13.32 -4.57 16.19
N LEU A 130 12.94 -3.28 16.17
CA LEU A 130 11.63 -2.82 16.62
C LEU A 130 10.51 -3.45 15.81
N ALA A 131 10.66 -3.52 14.49
CA ALA A 131 9.71 -4.15 13.58
C ALA A 131 9.53 -5.65 13.87
N GLU A 132 10.64 -6.37 14.10
CA GLU A 132 10.63 -7.79 14.44
C GLU A 132 9.93 -8.05 15.80
N GLN A 133 10.16 -7.19 16.81
CA GLN A 133 9.46 -7.28 18.09
C GLN A 133 7.95 -7.02 17.96
N ILE A 134 7.54 -6.03 17.18
CA ILE A 134 6.12 -5.78 16.92
C ILE A 134 5.47 -7.01 16.33
N LEU A 135 6.07 -7.61 15.30
CA LEU A 135 5.53 -8.81 14.66
C LEU A 135 5.45 -10.01 15.62
N ALA A 136 6.46 -10.22 16.44
CA ALA A 136 6.48 -11.31 17.41
C ALA A 136 5.40 -11.19 18.50
N LEU A 137 4.94 -9.98 18.81
CA LEU A 137 4.02 -9.71 19.90
C LEU A 137 2.58 -9.43 19.44
N ASN A 138 2.39 -9.10 18.14
CA ASN A 138 1.11 -8.60 17.63
C ASN A 138 -0.06 -9.57 17.79
N ASP A 139 0.18 -10.86 17.65
CA ASP A 139 -0.83 -11.91 17.75
C ASP A 139 -0.78 -12.68 19.07
N GLY A 140 -0.05 -12.18 20.05
CA GLY A 140 0.14 -12.76 21.35
C GLY A 140 -1.01 -12.49 22.33
N THR A 141 -0.72 -12.68 23.61
CA THR A 141 -1.65 -12.39 24.72
C THR A 141 -2.00 -10.89 24.78
N PRO A 142 -3.11 -10.48 25.44
CA PRO A 142 -3.48 -9.06 25.55
C PRO A 142 -2.35 -8.14 26.04
N PRO A 143 -1.50 -8.49 27.04
CA PRO A 143 -0.34 -7.68 27.39
C PRO A 143 0.69 -7.57 26.27
N GLN A 144 0.94 -8.65 25.50
CA GLN A 144 1.83 -8.63 24.35
C GLN A 144 1.30 -7.75 23.22
N GLN A 145 0.01 -7.86 22.90
CA GLN A 145 -0.66 -7.01 21.92
C GLN A 145 -0.59 -5.52 22.31
N LEU A 146 -0.81 -5.19 23.59
CA LEU A 146 -0.64 -3.82 24.09
C LEU A 146 0.81 -3.34 23.92
N THR A 147 1.78 -4.23 24.17
CA THR A 147 3.19 -3.92 23.94
C THR A 147 3.45 -3.67 22.45
N ALA A 148 2.93 -4.50 21.55
CA ALA A 148 3.04 -4.31 20.10
C ALA A 148 2.44 -2.97 19.65
N GLN A 149 1.27 -2.57 20.19
CA GLN A 149 0.65 -1.27 19.95
C GLN A 149 1.57 -0.11 20.36
N THR A 150 2.16 -0.18 21.55
CA THR A 150 3.06 0.85 22.07
C THR A 150 4.34 0.96 21.23
N LEU A 151 4.93 -0.17 20.86
CA LEU A 151 6.10 -0.24 19.97
C LEU A 151 5.75 0.27 18.55
N GLY A 152 4.54 -0.02 18.06
CA GLY A 152 4.04 0.49 16.78
C GLY A 152 3.94 2.02 16.76
N ILE A 153 3.39 2.62 17.80
CA ILE A 153 3.39 4.08 17.95
C ILE A 153 4.81 4.64 17.97
N SER A 154 5.72 3.98 18.68
CA SER A 154 7.13 4.39 18.74
C SER A 154 7.78 4.31 17.36
N LEU A 155 7.51 3.25 16.58
CA LEU A 155 7.99 3.09 15.22
C LEU A 155 7.47 4.20 14.30
N LEU A 156 6.17 4.50 14.36
CA LEU A 156 5.54 5.58 13.58
C LEU A 156 6.14 6.95 13.92
N MET A 157 6.37 7.21 15.21
CA MET A 157 6.97 8.46 15.68
C MET A 157 8.42 8.63 15.22
N LEU A 158 9.22 7.56 15.25
CA LEU A 158 10.60 7.56 14.76
C LEU A 158 10.62 7.77 13.24
N ALA A 159 9.77 7.06 12.52
CA ALA A 159 9.66 7.20 11.08
C ALA A 159 9.23 8.62 10.66
N ALA A 160 8.26 9.23 11.35
CA ALA A 160 7.81 10.59 11.05
C ALA A 160 8.92 11.65 11.19
N GLN A 161 9.95 11.37 12.00
CA GLN A 161 11.09 12.25 12.24
C GLN A 161 12.27 11.99 11.29
N MET A 162 12.21 10.97 10.40
CA MET A 162 13.30 10.72 9.46
C MET A 162 13.50 11.92 8.54
N PRO A 163 14.75 12.38 8.37
CA PRO A 163 15.04 13.51 7.50
C PRO A 163 14.74 13.17 6.04
N VAL A 164 14.30 14.14 5.30
CA VAL A 164 14.26 14.08 3.83
C VAL A 164 15.66 14.37 3.33
N THR A 165 16.29 13.41 2.66
CA THR A 165 17.64 13.58 2.08
C THR A 165 17.55 13.87 0.59
N GLN A 166 18.58 14.53 0.02
CA GLN A 166 18.66 14.77 -1.43
C GLN A 166 18.84 13.47 -2.25
N GLN A 167 19.21 12.37 -1.59
CA GLN A 167 19.36 11.04 -2.18
C GLN A 167 18.03 10.27 -2.30
N ASP A 168 16.95 10.78 -1.75
CA ASP A 168 15.61 10.22 -1.94
C ASP A 168 15.20 10.43 -3.40
N SER A 169 15.83 9.66 -4.30
CA SER A 169 15.74 9.79 -5.74
C SER A 169 14.36 9.39 -6.22
N VAL A 170 13.48 10.37 -6.22
CA VAL A 170 12.23 10.29 -6.95
C VAL A 170 12.59 10.21 -8.43
N VAL A 171 12.52 9.05 -9.03
CA VAL A 171 12.33 8.97 -10.47
C VAL A 171 10.92 9.50 -10.71
N ARG A 172 10.80 10.82 -10.83
CA ARG A 172 9.55 11.44 -11.24
C ARG A 172 9.19 10.83 -12.58
N SER A 173 8.15 10.01 -12.60
CA SER A 173 7.39 9.87 -13.83
C SER A 173 7.02 11.30 -14.21
N SER A 174 7.49 11.77 -15.34
CA SER A 174 7.04 13.03 -15.95
C SER A 174 5.63 12.80 -16.51
N ALA A 175 4.72 12.34 -15.64
CA ALA A 175 3.33 12.12 -16.01
C ALA A 175 2.79 13.45 -16.51
N SER A 176 2.53 13.51 -17.81
CA SER A 176 1.96 14.69 -18.44
C SER A 176 0.60 14.99 -17.79
N LEU A 177 0.14 16.24 -17.88
CA LEU A 177 -1.21 16.61 -17.43
C LEU A 177 -2.27 15.66 -18.00
N LEU A 178 -2.07 15.18 -19.23
CA LEU A 178 -2.95 14.19 -19.86
C LEU A 178 -2.93 12.86 -19.13
N THR A 179 -1.76 12.35 -18.75
CA THR A 179 -1.65 11.08 -18.00
C THR A 179 -2.39 11.15 -16.67
N ARG A 180 -2.28 12.26 -15.94
CA ARG A 180 -3.03 12.47 -14.69
C ARG A 180 -4.53 12.46 -14.95
N ARG A 181 -5.01 13.23 -15.93
CA ARG A 181 -6.44 13.26 -16.29
C ARG A 181 -6.97 11.88 -16.71
N ILE A 182 -6.16 11.06 -17.40
CA ILE A 182 -6.54 9.69 -17.74
C ILE A 182 -6.66 8.83 -16.47
N LYS A 183 -5.69 8.92 -15.55
CA LYS A 183 -5.76 8.22 -14.25
C LYS A 183 -6.99 8.63 -13.47
N ASP A 184 -7.22 9.92 -13.29
CA ASP A 184 -8.38 10.46 -12.55
C ASP A 184 -9.69 9.93 -13.13
N TYR A 185 -9.82 9.89 -14.47
CA TYR A 185 -11.00 9.34 -15.13
C TYR A 185 -11.14 7.84 -14.84
N ILE A 186 -10.07 7.06 -14.99
CA ILE A 186 -10.11 5.62 -14.72
C ILE A 186 -10.43 5.37 -13.25
N ASP A 187 -9.81 6.09 -12.32
CA ASP A 187 -10.02 5.93 -10.88
C ASP A 187 -11.43 6.28 -10.42
N ALA A 188 -12.13 7.15 -11.17
CA ALA A 188 -13.55 7.43 -10.94
C ALA A 188 -14.48 6.36 -11.51
N HIS A 189 -14.06 5.59 -12.53
CA HIS A 189 -14.95 4.72 -13.33
C HIS A 189 -14.47 3.26 -13.43
N TYR A 190 -13.37 2.85 -12.78
CA TYR A 190 -12.78 1.52 -13.01
C TYR A 190 -13.67 0.34 -12.63
N THR A 191 -14.65 0.51 -11.76
CA THR A 191 -15.62 -0.54 -11.40
C THR A 191 -16.78 -0.66 -12.39
N GLU A 192 -16.90 0.28 -13.34
CA GLU A 192 -17.94 0.32 -14.38
C GLU A 192 -17.40 -0.26 -15.70
N PRO A 193 -18.28 -0.58 -16.68
CA PRO A 193 -17.83 -0.88 -18.03
C PRO A 193 -17.02 0.28 -18.61
N LEU A 194 -15.74 0.08 -18.87
CA LEU A 194 -14.81 1.11 -19.30
C LEU A 194 -14.26 0.78 -20.70
N LYS A 195 -14.42 1.72 -21.64
CA LYS A 195 -13.85 1.66 -22.99
C LYS A 195 -12.88 2.84 -23.21
N LEU A 196 -11.91 2.66 -24.10
CA LEU A 196 -10.98 3.73 -24.45
C LEU A 196 -11.69 4.93 -25.08
N GLU A 197 -12.75 4.66 -25.84
CA GLU A 197 -13.58 5.66 -26.49
C GLU A 197 -14.26 6.62 -25.48
N ASP A 198 -14.68 6.09 -24.33
CA ASP A 198 -15.27 6.88 -23.25
C ASP A 198 -14.26 7.87 -22.67
N ILE A 199 -13.04 7.38 -22.43
CA ILE A 199 -11.93 8.22 -21.94
C ILE A 199 -11.56 9.29 -22.96
N THR A 200 -11.46 8.92 -24.24
CA THR A 200 -11.08 9.88 -25.29
C THR A 200 -12.15 10.92 -25.54
N ALA A 201 -13.42 10.56 -25.45
CA ALA A 201 -14.53 11.51 -25.53
C ALA A 201 -14.50 12.53 -24.39
N ALA A 202 -14.21 12.06 -23.17
CA ALA A 202 -14.10 12.95 -22.00
C ALA A 202 -12.88 13.88 -22.03
N LEU A 203 -11.77 13.42 -22.63
CA LEU A 203 -10.49 14.15 -22.59
C LEU A 203 -10.14 14.90 -23.89
N GLY A 204 -10.92 14.72 -24.96
CA GLY A 204 -10.74 15.42 -26.24
C GLY A 204 -9.45 15.00 -26.98
N CYS A 205 -9.10 13.72 -26.97
CA CYS A 205 -7.90 13.19 -27.63
C CYS A 205 -8.21 11.91 -28.42
N SER A 206 -7.27 11.46 -29.27
CA SER A 206 -7.43 10.21 -30.03
C SER A 206 -7.02 8.99 -29.20
N VAL A 207 -7.62 7.82 -29.49
CA VAL A 207 -7.30 6.55 -28.82
C VAL A 207 -5.81 6.19 -28.94
N PRO A 208 -5.16 6.26 -30.12
CA PRO A 208 -3.74 5.95 -30.21
C PRO A 208 -2.85 6.87 -29.36
N TYR A 209 -3.13 8.16 -29.36
CA TYR A 209 -2.38 9.14 -28.59
C TYR A 209 -2.53 8.89 -27.08
N LEU A 210 -3.76 8.70 -26.62
CA LEU A 210 -4.07 8.37 -25.23
C LEU A 210 -3.33 7.10 -24.78
N ALA A 211 -3.45 6.00 -25.54
CA ALA A 211 -2.88 4.70 -25.20
C ALA A 211 -1.34 4.75 -25.15
N HIS A 212 -0.70 5.43 -26.11
CA HIS A 212 0.75 5.56 -26.17
C HIS A 212 1.27 6.43 -25.02
N THR A 213 0.71 7.63 -24.86
CA THR A 213 1.13 8.58 -23.80
C THR A 213 0.97 7.97 -22.40
N PHE A 214 -0.15 7.26 -22.16
CA PHE A 214 -0.40 6.63 -20.87
C PHE A 214 0.56 5.47 -20.62
N LYS A 215 0.78 4.62 -21.62
CA LYS A 215 1.69 3.46 -21.50
C LYS A 215 3.13 3.89 -21.29
N ASP A 216 3.60 4.91 -21.98
CA ASP A 216 4.96 5.44 -21.82
C ASP A 216 5.21 6.00 -20.43
N ALA A 217 4.17 6.64 -19.85
CA ALA A 217 4.27 7.26 -18.55
C ALA A 217 4.08 6.28 -17.38
N THR A 218 3.30 5.19 -17.58
CA THR A 218 2.88 4.29 -16.48
C THR A 218 3.38 2.85 -16.64
N GLY A 219 3.85 2.47 -17.82
CA GLY A 219 4.19 1.09 -18.18
C GLY A 219 2.96 0.21 -18.52
N TYR A 220 1.75 0.69 -18.32
CA TYR A 220 0.50 -0.05 -18.55
C TYR A 220 -0.37 0.63 -19.62
N SER A 221 -1.12 -0.16 -20.38
CA SER A 221 -2.23 0.44 -21.13
C SER A 221 -3.33 0.91 -20.17
N PRO A 222 -4.19 1.88 -20.55
CA PRO A 222 -5.28 2.35 -19.69
C PRO A 222 -6.20 1.22 -19.19
N ILE A 223 -6.51 0.25 -20.05
CA ILE A 223 -7.32 -0.92 -19.67
C ILE A 223 -6.57 -1.86 -18.71
N GLN A 224 -5.27 -2.06 -18.90
CA GLN A 224 -4.46 -2.83 -17.95
C GLN A 224 -4.41 -2.14 -16.57
N TYR A 225 -4.31 -0.82 -16.56
CA TYR A 225 -4.36 -0.05 -15.33
C TYR A 225 -5.72 -0.24 -14.61
N ALA A 226 -6.84 -0.08 -15.32
CA ALA A 226 -8.17 -0.32 -14.75
C ALA A 226 -8.33 -1.76 -14.20
N ILE A 227 -7.82 -2.76 -14.91
CA ILE A 227 -7.81 -4.16 -14.45
C ILE A 227 -7.02 -4.28 -13.14
N ARG A 228 -5.83 -3.70 -13.04
CA ARG A 228 -5.01 -3.75 -11.81
C ARG A 228 -5.73 -3.09 -10.64
N ARG A 229 -6.41 -1.97 -10.87
CA ARG A 229 -7.26 -1.28 -9.87
C ARG A 229 -8.38 -2.20 -9.36
N ARG A 230 -9.11 -2.87 -10.25
CA ARG A 230 -10.17 -3.84 -9.89
C ARG A 230 -9.63 -5.00 -9.06
N ILE A 231 -8.50 -5.56 -9.46
CA ILE A 231 -7.89 -6.69 -8.75
C ILE A 231 -7.37 -6.25 -7.38
N GLY A 232 -6.78 -5.05 -7.27
CA GLY A 232 -6.35 -4.48 -5.98
C GLY A 232 -7.53 -4.28 -5.03
N LEU A 233 -8.65 -3.70 -5.50
CA LEU A 233 -9.87 -3.59 -4.71
C LEU A 233 -10.41 -4.97 -4.31
N ALA A 234 -10.40 -5.95 -5.23
CA ALA A 234 -10.84 -7.30 -4.93
C ALA A 234 -9.99 -7.95 -3.81
N GLN A 235 -8.68 -7.76 -3.82
CA GLN A 235 -7.81 -8.24 -2.74
C GLN A 235 -8.17 -7.60 -1.40
N THR A 236 -8.40 -6.30 -1.37
CA THR A 236 -8.85 -5.59 -0.16
C THR A 236 -10.18 -6.16 0.35
N LEU A 237 -11.19 -6.31 -0.52
CA LEU A 237 -12.50 -6.85 -0.14
C LEU A 237 -12.42 -8.33 0.31
N LEU A 238 -11.53 -9.12 -0.27
CA LEU A 238 -11.32 -10.51 0.14
C LEU A 238 -10.82 -10.64 1.58
N ILE A 239 -10.03 -9.71 2.06
CA ILE A 239 -9.45 -9.76 3.41
C ILE A 239 -10.25 -8.96 4.44
N SER A 240 -10.98 -7.93 4.00
CA SER A 240 -11.72 -7.02 4.91
C SER A 240 -13.21 -7.37 5.05
N THR A 241 -13.75 -8.30 4.24
CA THR A 241 -15.18 -8.65 4.25
C THR A 241 -15.41 -10.16 4.14
N ASP A 242 -16.59 -10.61 4.55
CA ASP A 242 -17.05 -11.99 4.37
C ASP A 242 -17.79 -12.22 3.05
N HIS A 243 -17.77 -11.26 2.12
CA HIS A 243 -18.42 -11.40 0.82
C HIS A 243 -17.86 -12.57 0.02
N SER A 244 -18.73 -13.31 -0.69
CA SER A 244 -18.28 -14.37 -1.60
C SER A 244 -17.44 -13.82 -2.74
N ALA A 245 -16.55 -14.63 -3.31
CA ALA A 245 -15.77 -14.25 -4.48
C ALA A 245 -16.65 -13.79 -5.66
N THR A 246 -17.83 -14.41 -5.83
CA THR A 246 -18.82 -14.01 -6.84
C THR A 246 -19.34 -12.60 -6.57
N ARG A 247 -19.70 -12.29 -5.32
CA ARG A 247 -20.15 -10.94 -4.96
C ARG A 247 -19.05 -9.90 -5.15
N ILE A 248 -17.84 -10.24 -4.75
CA ILE A 248 -16.68 -9.34 -4.94
C ILE A 248 -16.43 -9.11 -6.44
N ALA A 249 -16.51 -10.15 -7.30
CA ALA A 249 -16.38 -9.98 -8.73
C ALA A 249 -17.33 -8.92 -9.27
N THR A 250 -18.62 -9.00 -8.89
CA THR A 250 -19.63 -7.99 -9.27
C THR A 250 -19.30 -6.59 -8.74
N MET A 251 -18.89 -6.50 -7.46
CA MET A 251 -18.53 -5.20 -6.83
C MET A 251 -17.36 -4.51 -7.53
N VAL A 252 -16.41 -5.27 -8.08
CA VAL A 252 -15.25 -4.72 -8.77
C VAL A 252 -15.44 -4.63 -10.30
N GLY A 253 -16.67 -4.79 -10.78
CA GLY A 253 -17.06 -4.55 -12.18
C GLY A 253 -16.87 -5.75 -13.13
N TYR A 254 -17.05 -6.98 -12.64
CA TYR A 254 -17.06 -8.19 -13.47
C TYR A 254 -18.39 -8.94 -13.35
N ASP A 255 -19.13 -9.04 -14.45
CA ASP A 255 -20.36 -9.84 -14.51
C ASP A 255 -20.06 -11.34 -14.61
N ASN A 256 -18.92 -11.71 -15.17
CA ASN A 256 -18.51 -13.11 -15.33
C ASN A 256 -17.48 -13.48 -14.25
N THR A 257 -17.92 -14.23 -13.24
CA THR A 257 -17.09 -14.71 -12.13
C THR A 257 -15.94 -15.62 -12.59
N ASN A 258 -16.13 -16.43 -13.64
CA ASN A 258 -15.06 -17.31 -14.13
C ASN A 258 -13.94 -16.49 -14.79
N TYR A 259 -14.31 -15.48 -15.55
CA TYR A 259 -13.33 -14.53 -16.12
C TYR A 259 -12.58 -13.79 -15.02
N PHE A 260 -13.30 -13.28 -14.01
CA PHE A 260 -12.68 -12.64 -12.84
C PHE A 260 -11.69 -13.59 -12.14
N ASN A 261 -12.09 -14.84 -11.85
CA ASN A 261 -11.23 -15.81 -11.17
C ASN A 261 -9.95 -16.09 -11.98
N SER A 262 -10.07 -16.27 -13.31
CA SER A 262 -8.93 -16.49 -14.19
C SER A 262 -7.99 -15.27 -14.20
N LEU A 263 -8.56 -14.09 -14.29
CA LEU A 263 -7.81 -12.82 -14.31
C LEU A 263 -7.10 -12.57 -12.97
N PHE A 264 -7.81 -12.75 -11.87
CA PHE A 264 -7.26 -12.64 -10.52
C PHE A 264 -6.10 -13.62 -10.33
N THR A 265 -6.30 -14.90 -10.71
CA THR A 265 -5.26 -15.92 -10.59
C THR A 265 -4.04 -15.60 -11.44
N ARG A 266 -4.22 -15.08 -12.66
CA ARG A 266 -3.13 -14.66 -13.53
C ARG A 266 -2.31 -13.52 -12.96
N ILE A 267 -2.95 -12.57 -12.28
CA ILE A 267 -2.28 -11.36 -11.75
C ILE A 267 -1.72 -11.64 -10.36
N VAL A 268 -2.48 -12.32 -9.49
CA VAL A 268 -2.13 -12.54 -8.07
C VAL A 268 -1.43 -13.89 -7.85
N GLY A 269 -1.49 -14.82 -8.82
CA GLY A 269 -0.86 -16.15 -8.78
C GLY A 269 -1.59 -17.17 -7.92
N THR A 270 -2.75 -16.83 -7.38
CA THR A 270 -3.57 -17.75 -6.60
C THR A 270 -5.04 -17.37 -6.77
N THR A 271 -5.96 -18.33 -6.58
CA THR A 271 -7.39 -18.05 -6.71
C THR A 271 -7.88 -17.11 -5.59
N PRO A 272 -8.98 -16.35 -5.80
CA PRO A 272 -9.54 -15.48 -4.76
C PRO A 272 -9.83 -16.20 -3.44
N ILE A 273 -10.35 -17.41 -3.50
CA ILE A 273 -10.66 -18.23 -2.31
C ILE A 273 -9.37 -18.65 -1.60
N GLN A 274 -8.36 -19.09 -2.34
CA GLN A 274 -7.05 -19.46 -1.78
C GLN A 274 -6.32 -18.24 -1.21
N TYR A 275 -6.44 -17.07 -1.86
CA TYR A 275 -5.89 -15.82 -1.36
C TYR A 275 -6.48 -15.46 0.02
N ARG A 276 -7.83 -15.46 0.14
CA ARG A 276 -8.52 -15.25 1.42
C ARG A 276 -8.08 -16.27 2.47
N LYS A 277 -8.07 -17.57 2.09
CA LYS A 277 -7.70 -18.65 3.01
C LYS A 277 -6.28 -18.47 3.54
N LYS A 278 -5.31 -18.21 2.66
CA LYS A 278 -3.92 -17.96 3.05
C LYS A 278 -3.79 -16.79 4.01
N TYR A 279 -4.52 -15.69 3.75
CA TYR A 279 -4.51 -14.52 4.62
C TYR A 279 -5.13 -14.83 5.99
N LEU A 280 -6.28 -15.52 6.02
CA LEU A 280 -6.94 -15.93 7.28
C LEU A 280 -6.16 -17.02 8.01
N GLU A 281 -5.43 -17.89 7.30
CA GLU A 281 -4.56 -18.90 7.91
C GLU A 281 -3.30 -18.27 8.47
N ALA A 282 -2.72 -17.28 7.82
CA ALA A 282 -1.64 -16.48 8.39
C ALA A 282 -2.08 -15.84 9.71
N LEU A 283 -3.27 -15.23 9.75
CA LEU A 283 -3.87 -14.69 10.97
C LEU A 283 -4.22 -15.76 12.03
N ARG A 284 -4.50 -17.02 11.63
CA ARG A 284 -4.86 -18.14 12.53
C ARG A 284 -3.66 -19.03 12.90
N GLY A 285 -2.74 -19.23 11.99
CA GLY A 285 -1.55 -20.07 12.20
C GLY A 285 -0.65 -19.48 13.27
N GLU A 286 -0.65 -18.17 13.37
CA GLU A 286 -0.07 -17.41 14.45
C GLU A 286 -0.80 -17.60 15.78
N ARG A 287 -2.12 -17.94 15.76
CA ARG A 287 -2.91 -18.27 16.95
C ARG A 287 -2.72 -19.71 17.47
N ASN A 288 -2.26 -20.65 16.64
CA ASN A 288 -2.18 -22.09 17.00
C ASN A 288 -0.76 -22.56 17.33
N GLN A 289 0.24 -21.67 17.30
CA GLN A 289 1.62 -21.98 17.75
C GLN A 289 1.92 -21.46 19.16
N MET A 290 0.86 -21.19 19.92
CA MET A 290 0.95 -20.84 21.36
C MET A 290 0.41 -21.97 22.23
#